data_a31a893a662ea54fc4c7ffd3364894f4
#
_entry.id   a31a893a662ea54fc4c7ffd3364894f4
#
_cell.length_a   1.000
_cell.length_b   1.000
_cell.length_c   1.000
_cell.angle_alpha   90.00
_cell.angle_beta   90.00
_cell.angle_gamma   90.00
#
_symmetry.space_group_name_H-M   'P 1'
#
loop_
_entity.id
_entity.type
_entity.pdbx_description
1 polymer ?
#
loop_
_entity_poly.entity_id
_entity_poly.type
_entity_poly.pdbx_seq_one_letter_code
_entity_poly.pdbx_strand_id
1 'polypeptide(L)'
;IGSLASCSSDDVRIELGHVGIFKLLIERLKADTDDKASIHQFISTKNYAALSSKLDKYENDQTAAILRELPKLFGGEEVFKKASGLFDGYDDDLIRMLEYLKAVYDFLADTGLEDSVIIDFGLVNQADYYSSLVFKGYVKKAKEPVLSGGRYDNLLKDFGCDFPAIGFAINID
;
A
#
# COMPACT_ATOMS: atom_id res chain seq x y z
N ILE A 1 -3.88 -17.02 18.74
CA ILE A 1 -2.54 -17.55 18.33
C ILE A 1 -2.62 -19.05 17.98
N GLY A 2 -3.55 -19.83 18.57
CA GLY A 2 -3.66 -21.29 18.32
C GLY A 2 -4.20 -21.71 16.96
N SER A 3 -4.97 -20.89 16.22
CA SER A 3 -5.60 -21.27 14.95
C SER A 3 -4.72 -21.07 13.72
N LEU A 4 -3.66 -20.26 13.81
CA LEU A 4 -2.68 -20.09 12.74
C LEU A 4 -1.51 -21.08 12.82
N ALA A 5 -1.33 -21.75 13.95
CA ALA A 5 -0.25 -22.73 14.16
C ALA A 5 -0.39 -24.02 13.34
N SER A 6 -1.51 -24.22 12.62
CA SER A 6 -1.72 -25.36 11.71
C SER A 6 -1.48 -25.02 10.23
N CYS A 7 -1.22 -23.76 9.88
CA CYS A 7 -0.80 -23.37 8.53
C CYS A 7 0.73 -23.44 8.47
N SER A 8 1.28 -24.16 7.48
CA SER A 8 2.70 -24.04 7.19
C SER A 8 3.00 -22.62 6.72
N SER A 9 4.22 -22.11 6.94
CA SER A 9 4.64 -20.77 6.44
C SER A 9 4.37 -20.61 4.94
N ASP A 10 4.45 -21.68 4.17
CA ASP A 10 4.22 -21.74 2.72
C ASP A 10 2.76 -21.47 2.30
N ASP A 11 1.82 -21.48 3.26
CA ASP A 11 0.39 -21.24 3.00
C ASP A 11 -0.05 -19.81 3.33
N VAL A 12 0.84 -18.98 3.86
CA VAL A 12 0.56 -17.60 4.27
C VAL A 12 1.27 -16.61 3.35
N ARG A 13 0.56 -15.58 2.91
CA ARG A 13 1.11 -14.44 2.17
C ARG A 13 0.63 -13.14 2.80
N ILE A 14 1.55 -12.19 2.95
CA ILE A 14 1.28 -10.85 3.46
C ILE A 14 1.57 -9.85 2.34
N GLU A 15 0.58 -9.09 1.92
CA GLU A 15 0.75 -7.90 1.10
C GLU A 15 1.02 -6.72 2.03
N LEU A 16 2.10 -5.98 1.79
CA LEU A 16 2.54 -4.83 2.57
C LEU A 16 2.64 -3.61 1.65
N GLY A 17 2.07 -2.50 2.07
CA GLY A 17 2.08 -1.24 1.33
C GLY A 17 2.19 -0.02 2.22
N HIS A 18 2.25 1.16 1.60
CA HIS A 18 2.29 2.44 2.29
C HIS A 18 1.29 3.42 1.68
N VAL A 19 0.15 3.65 2.36
CA VAL A 19 -0.94 4.49 1.82
C VAL A 19 -0.55 5.95 1.60
N GLY A 20 0.42 6.46 2.36
CA GLY A 20 0.92 7.84 2.23
C GLY A 20 1.50 8.13 0.85
N ILE A 21 2.11 7.14 0.18
CA ILE A 21 2.65 7.29 -1.18
C ILE A 21 1.52 7.64 -2.16
N PHE A 22 0.44 6.87 -2.15
CA PHE A 22 -0.72 7.16 -3.00
C PHE A 22 -1.39 8.50 -2.62
N LYS A 23 -1.58 8.76 -1.32
CA LYS A 23 -2.19 10.00 -0.83
C LYS A 23 -1.41 11.22 -1.30
N LEU A 24 -0.09 11.22 -1.16
CA LEU A 24 0.76 12.32 -1.63
C LEU A 24 0.64 12.53 -3.15
N LEU A 25 0.69 11.45 -3.92
CA LEU A 25 0.57 11.53 -5.38
C LEU A 25 -0.80 12.07 -5.81
N ILE A 26 -1.90 11.60 -5.19
CA ILE A 26 -3.23 12.08 -5.55
C ILE A 26 -3.45 13.55 -5.14
N GLU A 27 -2.83 14.01 -4.06
CA GLU A 27 -2.84 15.43 -3.67
C GLU A 27 -2.11 16.30 -4.68
N ARG A 28 -0.92 15.85 -5.15
CA ARG A 28 -0.08 16.57 -6.12
C ARG A 28 -0.68 16.60 -7.53
N LEU A 29 -1.49 15.61 -7.88
CA LEU A 29 -2.14 15.56 -9.20
C LEU A 29 -3.10 16.75 -9.37
N LYS A 30 -2.89 17.53 -10.44
CA LYS A 30 -3.72 18.69 -10.81
C LYS A 30 -5.03 18.23 -11.46
N ALA A 31 -5.85 17.50 -10.70
CA ALA A 31 -7.13 16.97 -11.13
C ALA A 31 -8.25 17.43 -10.19
N ASP A 32 -9.49 17.43 -10.69
CA ASP A 32 -10.66 17.69 -9.87
C ASP A 32 -10.96 16.52 -8.91
N THR A 33 -11.88 16.76 -7.97
CA THR A 33 -12.23 15.80 -6.93
C THR A 33 -12.82 14.51 -7.51
N ASP A 34 -13.62 14.59 -8.56
CA ASP A 34 -14.27 13.44 -9.18
C ASP A 34 -13.26 12.54 -9.90
N ASP A 35 -12.29 13.16 -10.58
CA ASP A 35 -11.22 12.44 -11.24
C ASP A 35 -10.31 11.77 -10.20
N LYS A 36 -9.97 12.44 -9.09
CA LYS A 36 -9.21 11.86 -7.97
C LYS A 36 -9.91 10.66 -7.34
N ALA A 37 -11.22 10.78 -7.09
CA ALA A 37 -12.04 9.69 -6.57
C ALA A 37 -12.10 8.49 -7.54
N SER A 38 -12.25 8.78 -8.85
CA SER A 38 -12.23 7.74 -9.88
C SER A 38 -10.89 7.00 -9.95
N ILE A 39 -9.76 7.72 -9.88
CA ILE A 39 -8.40 7.16 -9.87
C ILE A 39 -8.23 6.24 -8.64
N HIS A 40 -8.63 6.69 -7.46
CA HIS A 40 -8.60 5.88 -6.24
C HIS A 40 -9.41 4.58 -6.43
N GLN A 41 -10.64 4.69 -6.94
CA GLN A 41 -11.50 3.54 -7.20
C GLN A 41 -10.87 2.56 -8.20
N PHE A 42 -10.27 3.04 -9.29
CA PHE A 42 -9.65 2.17 -10.30
C PHE A 42 -8.44 1.42 -9.76
N ILE A 43 -7.63 2.05 -8.92
CA ILE A 43 -6.50 1.37 -8.27
C ILE A 43 -7.01 0.33 -7.26
N SER A 44 -7.96 0.70 -6.39
CA SER A 44 -8.50 -0.20 -5.37
C SER A 44 -9.21 -1.43 -5.94
N THR A 45 -9.83 -1.29 -7.12
CA THR A 45 -10.50 -2.39 -7.84
C THR A 45 -9.59 -3.08 -8.86
N LYS A 46 -8.30 -2.70 -8.92
CA LYS A 46 -7.30 -3.22 -9.88
C LYS A 46 -7.75 -3.06 -11.35
N ASN A 47 -8.57 -2.03 -11.65
CA ASN A 47 -9.01 -1.71 -13.00
C ASN A 47 -8.00 -0.80 -13.72
N TYR A 48 -6.85 -1.38 -14.08
CA TYR A 48 -5.73 -0.63 -14.64
C TYR A 48 -5.98 -0.07 -16.05
N ALA A 49 -6.89 -0.68 -16.81
CA ALA A 49 -7.29 -0.15 -18.11
C ALA A 49 -8.06 1.18 -17.96
N ALA A 50 -9.03 1.23 -17.06
CA ALA A 50 -9.77 2.46 -16.75
C ALA A 50 -8.87 3.52 -16.11
N LEU A 51 -7.94 3.12 -15.24
CA LEU A 51 -6.92 4.01 -14.66
C LEU A 51 -6.09 4.67 -15.76
N SER A 52 -5.52 3.88 -16.69
CA SER A 52 -4.70 4.41 -17.77
C SER A 52 -5.48 5.41 -18.63
N SER A 53 -6.69 5.04 -19.05
CA SER A 53 -7.56 5.92 -19.84
C SER A 53 -7.93 7.22 -19.11
N LYS A 54 -8.16 7.16 -17.78
CA LYS A 54 -8.41 8.36 -16.97
C LYS A 54 -7.18 9.27 -16.90
N LEU A 55 -5.99 8.67 -16.74
CA LEU A 55 -4.73 9.41 -16.64
C LEU A 55 -4.24 9.99 -17.97
N ASP A 56 -4.76 9.54 -19.13
CA ASP A 56 -4.45 10.11 -20.43
C ASP A 56 -4.85 11.60 -20.53
N LYS A 57 -5.87 12.03 -19.77
CA LYS A 57 -6.25 13.45 -19.63
C LYS A 57 -5.11 14.31 -19.02
N TYR A 58 -4.18 13.69 -18.30
CA TYR A 58 -3.08 14.32 -17.57
C TYR A 58 -1.72 13.86 -18.07
N GLU A 59 -1.58 13.55 -19.35
CA GLU A 59 -0.37 12.96 -19.97
C GLU A 59 0.91 13.79 -19.75
N ASN A 60 0.78 15.12 -19.62
CA ASN A 60 1.91 16.05 -19.38
C ASN A 60 2.20 16.26 -17.89
N ASP A 61 1.51 15.58 -16.98
CA ASP A 61 1.74 15.66 -15.54
C ASP A 61 2.59 14.46 -15.09
N GLN A 62 3.78 14.75 -14.54
CA GLN A 62 4.70 13.73 -14.04
C GLN A 62 4.02 12.85 -12.97
N THR A 63 3.13 13.43 -12.15
CA THR A 63 2.37 12.70 -11.14
C THR A 63 1.46 11.64 -11.78
N ALA A 64 0.82 11.97 -12.89
CA ALA A 64 -0.02 11.02 -13.62
C ALA A 64 0.80 9.86 -14.18
N ALA A 65 2.02 10.13 -14.66
CA ALA A 65 2.92 9.08 -15.11
C ALA A 65 3.31 8.13 -13.96
N ILE A 66 3.62 8.68 -12.78
CA ILE A 66 3.92 7.88 -11.58
C ILE A 66 2.70 7.05 -11.15
N LEU A 67 1.51 7.66 -11.06
CA LEU A 67 0.27 6.97 -10.69
C LEU A 67 -0.10 5.82 -11.64
N ARG A 68 0.27 5.92 -12.92
CA ARG A 68 0.05 4.87 -13.92
C ARG A 68 0.94 3.65 -13.68
N GLU A 69 2.16 3.86 -13.21
CA GLU A 69 3.13 2.80 -12.95
C GLU A 69 3.00 2.21 -11.54
N LEU A 70 2.52 3.01 -10.57
CA LEU A 70 2.45 2.65 -9.16
C LEU A 70 1.81 1.27 -8.90
N PRO A 71 0.63 0.92 -9.47
CA PRO A 71 -0.01 -0.36 -9.21
C PRO A 71 0.70 -1.56 -9.86
N LYS A 72 1.68 -1.30 -10.74
CA LYS A 72 2.50 -2.35 -11.36
C LYS A 72 3.70 -2.71 -10.51
N LEU A 73 3.99 -1.89 -9.49
CA LEU A 73 5.04 -2.15 -8.50
C LEU A 73 4.51 -3.13 -7.45
N PHE A 74 4.61 -4.41 -7.80
CA PHE A 74 4.15 -5.54 -7.02
C PHE A 74 5.20 -6.65 -7.09
N GLY A 75 5.63 -7.20 -5.93
CA GLY A 75 6.65 -8.26 -5.89
C GLY A 75 7.48 -8.25 -4.61
N GLY A 76 8.67 -8.82 -4.70
CA GLY A 76 9.63 -8.90 -3.61
C GLY A 76 10.54 -7.66 -3.52
N GLU A 77 11.78 -7.88 -3.07
CA GLU A 77 12.75 -6.80 -2.84
C GLU A 77 13.06 -5.97 -4.10
N GLU A 78 13.01 -6.57 -5.27
CA GLU A 78 13.32 -5.90 -6.55
C GLU A 78 12.40 -4.72 -6.85
N VAL A 79 11.22 -4.67 -6.23
CA VAL A 79 10.24 -3.59 -6.42
C VAL A 79 10.74 -2.28 -5.85
N PHE A 80 11.52 -2.31 -4.77
CA PHE A 80 12.09 -1.09 -4.16
C PHE A 80 13.00 -0.34 -5.12
N LYS A 81 13.84 -1.06 -5.89
CA LYS A 81 14.71 -0.43 -6.89
C LYS A 81 13.91 0.23 -8.01
N LYS A 82 12.83 -0.41 -8.46
CA LYS A 82 11.93 0.16 -9.48
C LYS A 82 11.22 1.40 -8.94
N ALA A 83 10.71 1.34 -7.70
CA ALA A 83 10.06 2.47 -7.05
C ALA A 83 11.02 3.65 -6.84
N SER A 84 12.25 3.40 -6.39
CA SER A 84 13.28 4.44 -6.25
C SER A 84 13.55 5.15 -7.57
N GLY A 85 13.71 4.42 -8.67
CA GLY A 85 13.89 5.03 -9.98
C GLY A 85 12.67 5.81 -10.48
N LEU A 86 11.45 5.38 -10.10
CA LEU A 86 10.22 6.09 -10.45
C LEU A 86 10.03 7.40 -9.67
N PHE A 87 10.51 7.45 -8.41
CA PHE A 87 10.38 8.60 -7.52
C PHE A 87 11.57 9.56 -7.57
N ASP A 88 12.64 9.17 -8.26
CA ASP A 88 13.90 9.96 -8.32
C ASP A 88 13.66 11.37 -8.87
N GLY A 89 14.13 12.36 -8.11
CA GLY A 89 13.98 13.77 -8.45
C GLY A 89 12.55 14.33 -8.43
N TYR A 90 11.55 13.54 -7.95
CA TYR A 90 10.17 14.00 -7.90
C TYR A 90 9.78 14.63 -6.55
N ASP A 91 9.94 13.91 -5.45
CA ASP A 91 9.55 14.39 -4.10
C ASP A 91 10.32 13.60 -3.03
N ASP A 92 11.00 14.31 -2.12
CA ASP A 92 11.78 13.71 -1.05
C ASP A 92 10.90 12.95 -0.02
N ASP A 93 9.63 13.33 0.13
CA ASP A 93 8.71 12.64 1.01
C ASP A 93 8.39 11.23 0.48
N LEU A 94 8.29 11.05 -0.85
CA LEU A 94 8.13 9.72 -1.44
C LEU A 94 9.33 8.83 -1.16
N ILE A 95 10.54 9.40 -1.24
CA ILE A 95 11.78 8.65 -0.94
C ILE A 95 11.80 8.24 0.54
N ARG A 96 11.46 9.14 1.47
CA ARG A 96 11.37 8.80 2.90
C ARG A 96 10.33 7.70 3.20
N MET A 97 9.18 7.75 2.55
CA MET A 97 8.14 6.71 2.69
C MET A 97 8.60 5.37 2.11
N LEU A 98 9.33 5.39 1.00
CA LEU A 98 9.93 4.21 0.38
C LEU A 98 10.98 3.57 1.29
N GLU A 99 11.89 4.38 1.85
CA GLU A 99 12.92 3.94 2.79
C GLU A 99 12.30 3.32 4.05
N TYR A 100 11.24 3.93 4.58
CA TYR A 100 10.53 3.39 5.72
C TYR A 100 9.88 2.03 5.41
N LEU A 101 9.21 1.92 4.26
CA LEU A 101 8.61 0.65 3.82
C LEU A 101 9.70 -0.44 3.63
N LYS A 102 10.85 -0.04 3.05
CA LYS A 102 11.98 -0.95 2.88
C LYS A 102 12.55 -1.42 4.22
N ALA A 103 12.74 -0.52 5.18
CA ALA A 103 13.24 -0.89 6.50
C ALA A 103 12.34 -1.91 7.21
N VAL A 104 11.01 -1.79 7.04
CA VAL A 104 10.06 -2.77 7.58
C VAL A 104 10.17 -4.11 6.84
N TYR A 105 10.31 -4.08 5.52
CA TYR A 105 10.52 -5.29 4.73
C TYR A 105 11.83 -6.01 5.13
N ASP A 106 12.92 -5.27 5.26
CA ASP A 106 14.23 -5.81 5.65
C ASP A 106 14.16 -6.49 7.04
N PHE A 107 13.47 -5.83 7.99
CA PHE A 107 13.25 -6.43 9.32
C PHE A 107 12.46 -7.75 9.24
N LEU A 108 11.44 -7.83 8.39
CA LEU A 108 10.68 -9.06 8.19
C LEU A 108 11.53 -10.14 7.49
N ALA A 109 12.34 -9.77 6.51
CA ALA A 109 13.27 -10.67 5.83
C ALA A 109 14.31 -11.26 6.81
N ASP A 110 14.87 -10.42 7.69
CA ASP A 110 15.81 -10.86 8.73
C ASP A 110 15.20 -11.87 9.72
N THR A 111 13.86 -11.89 9.82
CA THR A 111 13.14 -12.91 10.61
C THR A 111 12.77 -14.17 9.82
N GLY A 112 13.17 -14.27 8.55
CA GLY A 112 12.91 -15.41 7.67
C GLY A 112 11.49 -15.40 7.06
N LEU A 113 10.89 -14.23 6.91
CA LEU A 113 9.55 -14.05 6.33
C LEU A 113 9.58 -13.51 4.90
N GLU A 114 10.75 -13.38 4.26
CA GLU A 114 10.92 -12.79 2.93
C GLU A 114 10.06 -13.46 1.86
N ASP A 115 9.94 -14.79 1.89
CA ASP A 115 9.14 -15.56 0.93
C ASP A 115 7.62 -15.39 1.14
N SER A 116 7.21 -14.92 2.31
CA SER A 116 5.81 -14.72 2.69
C SER A 116 5.34 -13.28 2.51
N VAL A 117 6.26 -12.32 2.29
CA VAL A 117 5.93 -10.89 2.19
C VAL A 117 6.03 -10.42 0.75
N ILE A 118 4.98 -9.76 0.29
CA ILE A 118 4.92 -9.11 -1.02
C ILE A 118 4.67 -7.62 -0.81
N ILE A 119 5.44 -6.79 -1.48
CA ILE A 119 5.21 -5.35 -1.54
C ILE A 119 4.18 -5.05 -2.62
N ASP A 120 3.14 -4.32 -2.27
CA ASP A 120 2.09 -3.85 -3.20
C ASP A 120 1.90 -2.34 -3.06
N PHE A 121 2.43 -1.57 -4.01
CA PHE A 121 2.23 -0.12 -4.06
C PHE A 121 0.81 0.28 -4.52
N GLY A 122 0.06 -0.66 -5.09
CA GLY A 122 -1.36 -0.52 -5.40
C GLY A 122 -2.27 -0.84 -4.22
N LEU A 123 -1.72 -1.16 -3.05
CA LEU A 123 -2.49 -1.40 -1.84
C LEU A 123 -3.02 -0.08 -1.26
N VAL A 124 -4.01 0.50 -1.95
CA VAL A 124 -4.77 1.65 -1.48
C VAL A 124 -5.96 1.16 -0.67
N ASN A 125 -6.12 1.67 0.54
CA ASN A 125 -7.21 1.26 1.41
C ASN A 125 -8.37 2.25 1.29
N GLN A 126 -9.61 1.76 1.38
CA GLN A 126 -10.81 2.61 1.44
C GLN A 126 -10.96 3.31 2.80
N ALA A 127 -10.26 2.84 3.83
CA ALA A 127 -10.31 3.43 5.15
C ALA A 127 -9.34 4.63 5.25
N ASP A 128 -9.89 5.83 5.31
CA ASP A 128 -9.12 7.08 5.33
C ASP A 128 -8.26 7.29 6.58
N TYR A 129 -8.50 6.52 7.65
CA TYR A 129 -7.79 6.68 8.91
C TYR A 129 -6.34 6.15 8.89
N TYR A 130 -5.97 5.28 7.95
CA TYR A 130 -4.57 4.84 7.85
C TYR A 130 -3.66 5.98 7.39
N SER A 131 -2.53 6.14 8.08
CA SER A 131 -1.58 7.23 7.85
C SER A 131 -0.30 6.79 7.13
N SER A 132 0.06 5.51 7.22
CA SER A 132 1.36 5.00 6.79
C SER A 132 1.24 3.56 6.28
N LEU A 133 1.87 2.61 6.98
CA LEU A 133 1.85 1.20 6.60
C LEU A 133 0.45 0.61 6.64
N VAL A 134 0.16 -0.22 5.65
CA VAL A 134 -1.03 -1.08 5.58
C VAL A 134 -0.61 -2.47 5.14
N PHE A 135 -1.35 -3.47 5.60
CA PHE A 135 -1.08 -4.85 5.22
C PHE A 135 -2.37 -5.67 5.12
N LYS A 136 -2.32 -6.69 4.29
CA LYS A 136 -3.35 -7.73 4.18
C LYS A 136 -2.68 -9.09 4.22
N GLY A 137 -3.27 -10.02 4.95
CA GLY A 137 -2.80 -11.39 5.03
C GLY A 137 -3.78 -12.34 4.36
N TYR A 138 -3.24 -13.26 3.60
CA TYR A 138 -3.98 -14.27 2.87
C TYR A 138 -3.50 -15.66 3.28
N VAL A 139 -4.40 -16.63 3.28
CA VAL A 139 -4.08 -18.05 3.37
C VAL A 139 -4.54 -18.75 2.09
N LYS A 140 -3.79 -19.74 1.65
CA LYS A 140 -3.95 -20.41 0.34
C LYS A 140 -5.37 -20.90 0.02
N LYS A 141 -6.18 -21.18 1.04
CA LYS A 141 -7.56 -21.68 0.89
C LYS A 141 -8.61 -20.58 0.94
N ALA A 142 -8.27 -19.38 1.36
CA ALA A 142 -9.20 -18.26 1.46
C ALA A 142 -9.17 -17.43 0.17
N LYS A 143 -10.35 -17.01 -0.29
CA LYS A 143 -10.50 -16.13 -1.45
C LYS A 143 -10.29 -14.65 -1.09
N GLU A 144 -10.56 -14.31 0.16
CA GLU A 144 -10.48 -12.97 0.71
C GLU A 144 -9.35 -12.89 1.75
N PRO A 145 -8.82 -11.70 2.05
CA PRO A 145 -7.83 -11.56 3.10
C PRO A 145 -8.42 -11.98 4.46
N VAL A 146 -7.69 -12.83 5.17
CA VAL A 146 -8.05 -13.27 6.52
C VAL A 146 -7.51 -12.33 7.60
N LEU A 147 -6.58 -11.45 7.24
CA LEU A 147 -5.98 -10.46 8.10
C LEU A 147 -5.93 -9.13 7.36
N SER A 148 -6.25 -8.04 8.04
CA SER A 148 -6.03 -6.69 7.53
C SER A 148 -5.67 -5.75 8.67
N GLY A 149 -4.78 -4.79 8.40
CA GLY A 149 -4.35 -3.84 9.41
C GLY A 149 -3.47 -2.74 8.84
N GLY A 150 -3.01 -1.86 9.74
CA GLY A 150 -2.13 -0.77 9.40
C GLY A 150 -1.91 0.21 10.53
N ARG A 151 -1.11 1.23 10.24
CA ARG A 151 -0.79 2.31 11.16
C ARG A 151 -1.73 3.50 10.96
N TYR A 152 -2.24 4.07 12.06
CA TYR A 152 -3.20 5.16 12.08
C TYR A 152 -2.85 6.18 13.17
N ASP A 153 -2.00 7.14 12.83
CA ASP A 153 -1.45 8.12 13.79
C ASP A 153 -2.44 9.22 14.18
N ASN A 154 -3.48 9.44 13.36
CA ASN A 154 -4.41 10.54 13.57
C ASN A 154 -5.74 10.13 14.20
N LEU A 155 -6.10 8.84 14.16
CA LEU A 155 -7.40 8.38 14.63
C LEU A 155 -7.66 8.70 16.11
N LEU A 156 -6.65 8.55 16.95
CA LEU A 156 -6.80 8.81 18.40
C LEU A 156 -6.87 10.30 18.72
N LYS A 157 -6.45 11.19 17.83
CA LYS A 157 -6.59 12.65 18.01
C LYS A 157 -8.04 13.08 18.09
N ASP A 158 -8.93 12.43 17.31
CA ASP A 158 -10.36 12.70 17.34
C ASP A 158 -10.99 12.36 18.69
N PHE A 159 -10.31 11.52 19.48
CA PHE A 159 -10.70 11.15 20.84
C PHE A 159 -9.87 11.85 21.92
N GLY A 160 -9.12 12.91 21.58
CA GLY A 160 -8.34 13.71 22.50
C GLY A 160 -6.98 13.14 22.91
N CYS A 161 -6.50 12.09 22.22
CA CYS A 161 -5.21 11.44 22.48
C CYS A 161 -4.29 11.57 21.26
N ASP A 162 -3.14 12.24 21.40
CA ASP A 162 -2.15 12.38 20.32
C ASP A 162 -1.07 11.29 20.43
N PHE A 163 -1.47 10.04 20.17
CA PHE A 163 -0.58 8.89 20.12
C PHE A 163 -0.69 8.15 18.79
N PRO A 164 0.45 7.74 18.19
CA PRO A 164 0.43 6.85 17.04
C PRO A 164 -0.12 5.47 17.45
N ALA A 165 -0.86 4.84 16.56
CA ALA A 165 -1.39 3.52 16.79
C ALA A 165 -1.24 2.62 15.56
N ILE A 166 -1.12 1.34 15.84
CA ILE A 166 -1.17 0.27 14.83
C ILE A 166 -2.14 -0.80 15.31
N GLY A 167 -2.91 -1.36 14.40
CA GLY A 167 -3.86 -2.41 14.73
C GLY A 167 -4.18 -3.28 13.53
N PHE A 168 -4.82 -4.40 13.82
CA PHE A 168 -5.27 -5.33 12.81
C PHE A 168 -6.54 -6.06 13.22
N ALA A 169 -7.26 -6.57 12.24
CA ALA A 169 -8.41 -7.44 12.40
C ALA A 169 -8.12 -8.79 11.72
N ILE A 170 -8.58 -9.86 12.34
CA ILE A 170 -8.55 -11.22 11.77
C ILE A 170 -9.98 -11.64 11.52
N ASN A 171 -10.26 -12.11 10.30
CA ASN A 171 -11.52 -12.76 9.95
C ASN A 171 -11.44 -14.22 10.39
N ILE A 172 -12.38 -14.65 11.24
CA ILE A 172 -12.41 -15.98 11.85
C ILE A 172 -13.56 -16.87 11.34
N ASP A 173 -14.29 -16.41 10.30
CA ASP A 173 -15.43 -17.14 9.71
C ASP A 173 -14.99 -18.23 8.74
#